data_b6189022efa7dabd0223e9b8d6764f1d
#
_entry.id   b6189022efa7dabd0223e9b8d6764f1d
#
_cell.length_a   1.000
_cell.length_b   1.000
_cell.length_c   1.000
_cell.angle_alpha   90.00
_cell.angle_beta   90.00
_cell.angle_gamma   90.00
#
_symmetry.space_group_name_H-M   'P 1'
#
loop_
_entity.id
_entity.type
_entity.pdbx_description
1 polymer ?
#
loop_
_entity_poly.entity_id
_entity_poly.type
_entity_poly.pdbx_seq_one_letter_code
_entity_poly.pdbx_strand_id
1 'polypeptide(L)'
;MPTFTQHHITGHWVTGIDLRNYEDYLRVQDVSPWPVWLLFLHLEGQAKDSPTGCPTGLFGNSLRYLSQHEHHRHKNGGRGGMVYWQDTTLRKIAELSDVLPRVYPNSPSYNWRKEK
;
A
#
# COMPACT_ATOMS: atom_id res chain seq x y z
N MET A 1 8.77 2.44 1.62
CA MET A 1 7.85 1.71 0.74
C MET A 1 6.96 0.81 1.56
N PRO A 2 5.68 0.78 1.27
CA PRO A 2 4.79 -0.09 2.01
C PRO A 2 5.03 -1.54 1.69
N THR A 3 4.71 -2.38 2.63
CA THR A 3 4.71 -3.82 2.45
C THR A 3 3.60 -4.39 3.31
N PHE A 4 3.11 -5.55 2.92
CA PHE A 4 2.13 -6.20 3.77
C PHE A 4 2.81 -6.73 5.02
N THR A 5 2.09 -6.64 6.14
CA THR A 5 2.48 -7.30 7.37
C THR A 5 1.36 -8.26 7.75
N GLN A 6 1.68 -9.22 8.58
CA GLN A 6 0.68 -10.19 9.01
C GLN A 6 0.11 -9.75 10.35
N HIS A 7 -1.21 -9.57 10.37
CA HIS A 7 -1.92 -9.18 11.58
C HIS A 7 -1.89 -10.35 12.56
N HIS A 8 -1.32 -10.15 13.73
CA HIS A 8 -1.02 -11.27 14.63
C HIS A 8 -2.26 -11.90 15.26
N ILE A 9 -3.39 -11.20 15.29
CA ILE A 9 -4.62 -11.75 15.84
C ILE A 9 -5.36 -12.58 14.79
N THR A 10 -5.51 -12.04 13.58
CA THR A 10 -6.30 -12.69 12.54
C THR A 10 -5.46 -13.49 11.56
N GLY A 11 -4.16 -13.22 11.49
CA GLY A 11 -3.29 -13.83 10.49
C GLY A 11 -3.43 -13.23 9.10
N HIS A 12 -4.31 -12.23 8.93
CA HIS A 12 -4.51 -11.61 7.63
C HIS A 12 -3.31 -10.77 7.22
N TRP A 13 -3.05 -10.73 5.93
CA TRP A 13 -2.10 -9.78 5.37
C TRP A 13 -2.77 -8.41 5.32
N VAL A 14 -2.12 -7.41 5.89
CA VAL A 14 -2.68 -6.05 5.96
C VAL A 14 -1.63 -5.04 5.57
N THR A 15 -2.09 -3.91 5.07
CA THR A 15 -1.25 -2.75 4.78
C THR A 15 -2.01 -1.49 5.20
N GLY A 16 -1.28 -0.43 5.48
CA GLY A 16 -1.93 0.76 6.00
C GLY A 16 -1.22 2.04 5.66
N ILE A 17 -1.87 3.13 6.01
CA ILE A 17 -1.31 4.48 5.87
C ILE A 17 -1.59 5.28 7.12
N ASP A 18 -0.86 6.38 7.28
CA ASP A 18 -1.11 7.32 8.37
C ASP A 18 -2.54 7.82 8.31
N LEU A 19 -3.19 7.86 9.46
CA LEU A 19 -4.57 8.30 9.55
C LEU A 19 -4.72 9.74 9.09
N ARG A 20 -3.74 10.59 9.38
CA ARG A 20 -3.77 12.00 8.95
C ARG A 20 -3.80 12.12 7.44
N ASN A 21 -2.96 11.35 6.74
CA ASN A 21 -2.97 11.37 5.28
C ASN A 21 -4.28 10.84 4.73
N TYR A 22 -4.80 9.80 5.36
CA TYR A 22 -6.07 9.22 4.96
C TYR A 22 -7.21 10.25 5.05
N GLU A 23 -7.24 11.00 6.14
CA GLU A 23 -8.26 12.03 6.32
C GLU A 23 -8.14 13.13 5.26
N ASP A 24 -6.92 13.50 4.90
CA ASP A 24 -6.70 14.47 3.83
C ASP A 24 -7.21 13.93 2.49
N TYR A 25 -6.93 12.68 2.20
CA TYR A 25 -7.40 12.05 0.96
C TYR A 25 -8.91 11.98 0.91
N LEU A 26 -9.56 11.71 2.03
CA LEU A 26 -11.02 11.68 2.09
C LEU A 26 -11.60 13.08 1.79
N ARG A 27 -10.97 14.12 2.28
CA ARG A 27 -11.40 15.48 1.97
C ARG A 27 -11.26 15.80 0.49
N VAL A 28 -10.19 15.33 -0.12
CA VAL A 28 -10.01 15.49 -1.58
C VAL A 28 -11.11 14.76 -2.33
N GLN A 29 -11.43 13.53 -1.90
CA GLN A 29 -12.49 12.75 -2.55
C GLN A 29 -13.84 13.46 -2.45
N ASP A 30 -14.13 14.12 -1.33
CA ASP A 30 -15.40 14.79 -1.15
C ASP A 30 -15.63 15.92 -2.14
N VAL A 31 -14.56 16.59 -2.58
CA VAL A 31 -14.70 17.73 -3.48
C VAL A 31 -14.32 17.38 -4.92
N SER A 32 -13.77 16.20 -5.15
CA SER A 32 -13.32 15.81 -6.48
C SER A 32 -14.47 15.22 -7.29
N PRO A 33 -14.64 15.62 -8.56
CA PRO A 33 -15.61 14.96 -9.43
C PRO A 33 -15.11 13.59 -9.92
N TRP A 34 -13.85 13.27 -9.66
CA TRP A 34 -13.25 12.03 -10.13
C TRP A 34 -12.96 11.10 -8.96
N PRO A 35 -13.04 9.78 -9.18
CA PRO A 35 -12.65 8.83 -8.13
C PRO A 35 -11.19 9.00 -7.77
N VAL A 36 -10.89 8.96 -6.48
CA VAL A 36 -9.53 8.93 -5.97
C VAL A 36 -9.19 7.48 -5.65
N TRP A 37 -8.01 7.04 -6.05
CA TRP A 37 -7.53 5.70 -5.79
C TRP A 37 -6.28 5.77 -4.93
N LEU A 38 -6.14 4.82 -4.02
CA LEU A 38 -4.88 4.61 -3.31
C LEU A 38 -4.17 3.43 -3.95
N LEU A 39 -2.90 3.62 -4.23
CA LEU A 39 -2.07 2.59 -4.83
C LEU A 39 -0.91 2.28 -3.89
N PHE A 40 -0.63 1.01 -3.73
CA PHE A 40 0.44 0.51 -2.88
C PHE A 40 1.36 -0.37 -3.71
N LEU A 41 2.63 0.02 -3.80
CA LEU A 41 3.62 -0.82 -4.44
C LEU A 41 4.31 -1.62 -3.35
N HIS A 42 4.05 -2.93 -3.31
CA HIS A 42 4.56 -3.81 -2.27
C HIS A 42 5.72 -4.64 -2.80
N LEU A 43 6.85 -4.53 -2.14
CA LEU A 43 8.07 -5.25 -2.50
C LEU A 43 8.38 -6.24 -1.39
N GLU A 44 8.60 -7.49 -1.77
CA GLU A 44 8.94 -8.53 -0.81
C GLU A 44 10.24 -8.17 -0.09
N GLY A 45 10.27 -8.40 1.22
CA GLY A 45 11.46 -8.16 2.00
C GLY A 45 11.73 -6.71 2.33
N GLN A 46 10.79 -5.82 2.00
CA GLN A 46 10.93 -4.40 2.28
C GLN A 46 11.02 -4.13 3.76
N ALA A 47 10.13 -4.72 4.53
CA ALA A 47 10.12 -4.53 5.96
C ALA A 47 10.94 -5.62 6.62
N LYS A 48 11.59 -5.25 7.71
CA LYS A 48 12.39 -6.18 8.48
C LYS A 48 11.56 -7.37 8.95
N ASP A 49 10.29 -7.11 9.24
CA ASP A 49 9.40 -8.12 9.78
C ASP A 49 8.49 -8.75 8.74
N SER A 50 8.77 -8.52 7.46
CA SER A 50 7.94 -9.12 6.41
C SER A 50 8.21 -10.62 6.36
N PRO A 51 7.21 -11.45 6.63
CA PRO A 51 7.41 -12.90 6.56
C PRO A 51 7.57 -13.35 5.11
N THR A 52 8.14 -14.55 4.96
CA THR A 52 8.22 -15.18 3.66
C THR A 52 6.82 -15.40 3.10
N GLY A 53 6.67 -15.18 1.81
CA GLY A 53 5.37 -15.35 1.17
C GLY A 53 4.52 -14.10 1.16
N CYS A 54 5.08 -12.98 1.58
CA CYS A 54 4.37 -11.71 1.51
C CYS A 54 3.99 -11.40 0.07
N PRO A 55 2.73 -11.03 -0.20
CA PRO A 55 2.32 -10.67 -1.56
C PRO A 55 3.08 -9.46 -2.07
N THR A 56 3.42 -9.48 -3.34
CA THR A 56 4.13 -8.39 -3.99
C THR A 56 3.35 -7.91 -5.21
N GLY A 57 3.63 -6.68 -5.62
CA GLY A 57 3.01 -6.10 -6.79
C GLY A 57 2.42 -4.73 -6.52
N LEU A 58 1.68 -4.24 -7.50
CA LEU A 58 0.93 -3.00 -7.36
C LEU A 58 -0.50 -3.33 -6.99
N PHE A 59 -0.93 -2.82 -5.85
CA PHE A 59 -2.26 -3.05 -5.32
C PHE A 59 -2.99 -1.72 -5.14
N GLY A 60 -4.29 -1.76 -5.17
CA GLY A 60 -5.05 -0.55 -4.91
C GLY A 60 -6.54 -0.75 -4.98
N ASN A 61 -7.25 0.31 -4.65
CA ASN A 61 -8.68 0.37 -4.85
C ASN A 61 -9.14 1.82 -4.70
N SER A 62 -10.39 2.07 -5.06
CA SER A 62 -10.94 3.40 -4.87
C SER A 62 -10.98 3.74 -3.39
N LEU A 63 -10.73 4.99 -3.09
CA LEU A 63 -10.75 5.46 -1.72
C LEU A 63 -12.12 5.30 -1.11
N ARG A 64 -13.16 5.49 -1.92
CA ARG A 64 -14.54 5.32 -1.45
C ARG A 64 -14.80 3.89 -1.00
N TYR A 65 -14.32 2.92 -1.78
CA TYR A 65 -14.45 1.52 -1.39
C TYR A 65 -13.63 1.23 -0.14
N LEU A 66 -12.40 1.71 -0.11
CA LEU A 66 -11.51 1.49 1.04
C LEU A 66 -12.08 2.09 2.32
N SER A 67 -12.73 3.25 2.23
CA SER A 67 -13.30 3.89 3.41
C SER A 67 -14.45 3.08 4.01
N GLN A 68 -15.06 2.21 3.23
CA GLN A 68 -16.16 1.36 3.69
C GLN A 68 -15.69 -0.02 4.15
N HIS A 69 -14.41 -0.34 3.98
CA HIS A 69 -13.90 -1.69 4.22
C HIS A 69 -12.58 -1.68 4.97
N GLU A 70 -12.45 -0.76 5.94
CA GLU A 70 -11.25 -0.73 6.78
C GLU A 70 -11.16 -2.02 7.59
N HIS A 71 -9.95 -2.57 7.67
CA HIS A 71 -9.73 -3.74 8.49
C HIS A 71 -9.68 -3.36 9.97
N HIS A 72 -8.87 -2.36 10.30
CA HIS A 72 -8.78 -1.86 11.65
C HIS A 72 -7.98 -0.56 11.67
N ARG A 73 -8.00 0.12 12.80
CA ARG A 73 -7.19 1.30 13.06
C ARG A 73 -6.32 1.05 14.26
N HIS A 74 -5.16 1.66 14.26
CA HIS A 74 -4.21 1.56 15.37
C HIS A 74 -3.83 2.97 15.80
N LYS A 75 -4.15 3.33 17.03
CA LYS A 75 -3.99 4.71 17.48
C LYS A 75 -2.55 5.14 17.67
N ASN A 76 -1.65 4.21 17.95
CA ASN A 76 -0.27 4.52 18.28
C ASN A 76 0.68 4.35 17.11
N GLY A 77 0.18 4.06 15.94
CA GLY A 77 1.02 3.95 14.76
C GLY A 77 1.17 5.29 14.06
N GLY A 78 2.24 5.46 13.33
CA GLY A 78 2.45 6.63 12.50
C GLY A 78 2.33 7.94 13.25
N ARG A 79 1.79 8.95 12.60
CA ARG A 79 1.55 10.26 13.18
C ARG A 79 0.08 10.41 13.50
N GLY A 80 -0.30 10.05 14.70
CA GLY A 80 -1.69 10.16 15.11
C GLY A 80 -2.52 8.97 14.73
N GLY A 81 -1.89 7.84 14.40
CA GLY A 81 -2.58 6.61 14.14
C GLY A 81 -2.41 6.12 12.71
N MET A 82 -2.88 4.92 12.49
CA MET A 82 -2.84 4.23 11.21
C MET A 82 -4.19 3.63 10.91
N VAL A 83 -4.53 3.51 9.64
CA VAL A 83 -5.67 2.73 9.17
C VAL A 83 -5.13 1.64 8.27
N TYR A 84 -5.72 0.44 8.37
CA TYR A 84 -5.23 -0.74 7.68
C TYR A 84 -6.33 -1.39 6.87
N TRP A 85 -5.93 -2.01 5.77
CA TRP A 85 -6.81 -2.82 4.94
C TRP A 85 -6.20 -4.19 4.73
N GLN A 86 -7.07 -5.18 4.61
CA GLN A 86 -6.65 -6.54 4.28
C GLN A 86 -6.30 -6.61 2.79
N ASP A 87 -5.39 -7.52 2.45
CA ASP A 87 -4.96 -7.68 1.07
C ASP A 87 -6.13 -7.98 0.13
N THR A 88 -7.13 -8.72 0.61
CA THR A 88 -8.30 -9.06 -0.21
C THR A 88 -9.21 -7.86 -0.50
N THR A 89 -9.08 -6.78 0.26
CA THR A 89 -9.80 -5.54 0.00
C THR A 89 -9.15 -4.75 -1.13
N LEU A 90 -7.89 -5.01 -1.38
CA LEU A 90 -7.14 -4.37 -2.46
C LEU A 90 -7.18 -5.25 -3.69
N ARG A 91 -7.13 -4.62 -4.85
CA ARG A 91 -7.05 -5.33 -6.12
C ARG A 91 -5.60 -5.35 -6.56
N LYS A 92 -5.13 -6.50 -7.00
CA LYS A 92 -3.80 -6.56 -7.60
C LYS A 92 -3.91 -6.04 -9.03
N ILE A 93 -3.30 -4.90 -9.26
CA ILE A 93 -3.41 -4.20 -10.53
C ILE A 93 -2.35 -4.68 -11.51
N ALA A 94 -1.15 -4.96 -10.99
CA ALA A 94 -0.05 -5.39 -11.83
C ALA A 94 0.94 -6.21 -11.02
N GLU A 95 1.65 -7.09 -11.72
CA GLU A 95 2.74 -7.84 -11.12
C GLU A 95 3.95 -6.94 -10.96
N LEU A 96 4.77 -7.26 -9.97
CA LEU A 96 5.97 -6.48 -9.69
C LEU A 96 6.87 -6.39 -10.91
N SER A 97 7.02 -7.49 -11.64
CA SER A 97 7.87 -7.53 -12.82
C SER A 97 7.40 -6.59 -13.92
N ASP A 98 6.10 -6.29 -13.96
CA ASP A 98 5.55 -5.38 -14.96
C ASP A 98 5.65 -3.92 -14.54
N VAL A 99 5.64 -3.68 -13.23
CA VAL A 99 5.61 -2.31 -12.70
C VAL A 99 7.00 -1.71 -12.63
N LEU A 100 7.98 -2.49 -12.18
CA LEU A 100 9.29 -1.96 -11.87
C LEU A 100 9.98 -1.31 -13.06
N PRO A 101 9.94 -1.90 -14.27
CA PRO A 101 10.57 -1.23 -15.41
C PRO A 101 9.94 0.11 -15.77
N ARG A 102 8.67 0.30 -15.41
CA ARG A 102 7.97 1.56 -15.72
C ARG A 102 8.21 2.61 -14.66
N VAL A 103 8.38 2.18 -13.42
CA VAL A 103 8.69 3.10 -12.33
C VAL A 103 10.14 3.53 -12.38
N TYR A 104 11.02 2.63 -12.79
CA TYR A 104 12.46 2.87 -12.89
C TYR A 104 12.92 2.55 -14.30
N PRO A 105 12.52 3.35 -15.29
CA PRO A 105 12.72 2.97 -16.70
C PRO A 105 14.18 2.88 -17.12
N ASN A 106 15.08 3.57 -16.42
CA ASN A 106 16.49 3.57 -16.75
C ASN A 106 17.29 2.63 -15.88
N SER A 107 16.63 1.69 -15.25
CA SER A 107 17.25 0.86 -14.23
C SER A 107 17.14 -0.61 -14.59
N PRO A 108 18.00 -1.12 -15.44
CA PRO A 108 18.02 -2.56 -15.63
C PRO A 108 18.39 -3.20 -14.30
N SER A 109 17.45 -3.92 -13.72
CA SER A 109 17.66 -4.57 -12.42
C SER A 109 18.08 -3.58 -11.33
N TYR A 110 17.58 -2.35 -11.41
CA TYR A 110 17.89 -1.32 -10.42
C TYR A 110 19.32 -0.86 -10.44
N ASN A 111 19.97 -0.96 -11.56
CA ASN A 111 21.33 -0.47 -11.66
C ASN A 111 21.43 1.04 -11.68
N TRP A 112 20.31 1.71 -11.75
CA TRP A 112 20.29 3.17 -11.79
C TRP A 112 21.05 3.77 -10.61
N ARG A 113 21.10 3.09 -9.49
CA ARG A 113 21.87 3.58 -8.34
C ARG A 113 23.36 3.35 -8.48
N LYS A 114 23.71 2.34 -9.23
CA LYS A 114 25.13 1.98 -9.36
C LYS A 114 25.84 2.83 -10.37
N GLU A 115 25.09 3.46 -11.21
CA GLU A 115 25.67 4.30 -12.24
C GLU A 115 26.08 5.66 -11.74
N LYS A 116 25.84 5.90 -10.49
CA LYS A 116 26.21 7.17 -9.88
C LYS A 116 27.67 7.21 -9.51
#